data_50893bf135649b4c87548d15e90ad85b
#
_entry.id   50893bf135649b4c87548d15e90ad85b
#
_cell.length_a   1.000
_cell.length_b   1.000
_cell.length_c   1.000
_cell.angle_alpha   90.00
_cell.angle_beta   90.00
_cell.angle_gamma   90.00
#
_symmetry.space_group_name_H-M   'P 1'
#
loop_
_entity.id
_entity.type
_entity.pdbx_description
1 polymer ?
#
loop_
_entity_poly.entity_id
_entity_poly.type
_entity_poly.pdbx_seq_one_letter_code
_entity_poly.pdbx_strand_id
1 'polypeptide(L)'
;MAEVRTARSVWTGSVTEGGGKVTAVTSGTFTDLDVTLPTRSGAAEGNTSPEELIAAAHASCYSMALSAGLTRAGTPPDSLDVSASVTFDMVDGAPTVTTSVLSVSGSVPGVTADQFAEAAETAKNGCPISRALAGVEISLESVSLA
;
A
#
# COMPACT_ATOMS: atom_id res chain seq x y z
N MET A 1 6.37 -8.83 -21.36
CA MET A 1 7.11 -7.58 -21.56
C MET A 1 7.30 -6.93 -20.20
N ALA A 2 8.49 -6.42 -19.92
CA ALA A 2 8.75 -5.72 -18.64
C ALA A 2 8.30 -4.26 -18.73
N GLU A 3 7.55 -3.80 -17.74
CA GLU A 3 7.11 -2.41 -17.65
C GLU A 3 7.90 -1.71 -16.54
N VAL A 4 8.42 -0.53 -16.83
CA VAL A 4 9.21 0.29 -15.90
C VAL A 4 8.41 1.54 -15.52
N ARG A 5 8.35 1.81 -14.23
CA ARG A 5 7.76 3.02 -13.67
C ARG A 5 8.81 3.73 -12.82
N THR A 6 8.95 5.02 -13.02
CA THR A 6 10.00 5.84 -12.40
C THR A 6 9.36 6.93 -11.55
N ALA A 7 9.88 7.07 -10.35
CA ALA A 7 9.69 8.24 -9.50
C ALA A 7 11.05 8.84 -9.15
N ARG A 8 11.06 10.11 -8.78
CA ARG A 8 12.28 10.85 -8.42
C ARG A 8 12.05 11.57 -7.09
N SER A 9 13.05 11.56 -6.25
CA SER A 9 13.10 12.43 -5.06
C SER A 9 14.32 13.34 -5.13
N VAL A 10 14.12 14.61 -4.79
CA VAL A 10 15.19 15.59 -4.62
C VAL A 10 15.21 16.02 -3.16
N TRP A 11 16.31 15.80 -2.46
CA TRP A 11 16.49 16.19 -1.07
C TRP A 11 17.42 17.39 -0.97
N THR A 12 17.10 18.33 -0.06
CA THR A 12 17.90 19.50 0.23
C THR A 12 18.09 19.66 1.73
N GLY A 13 19.32 19.88 2.18
CA GLY A 13 19.66 20.11 3.58
C GLY A 13 19.92 18.83 4.38
N SER A 14 20.07 18.99 5.71
CA SER A 14 20.25 17.89 6.63
C SER A 14 18.97 17.05 6.77
N VAL A 15 19.07 15.86 7.36
CA VAL A 15 17.88 15.01 7.56
C VAL A 15 16.89 15.63 8.56
N THR A 16 17.39 16.41 9.52
CA THR A 16 16.57 17.01 10.58
C THR A 16 15.94 18.35 10.21
N GLU A 17 16.60 19.13 9.37
CA GLU A 17 16.19 20.49 9.01
C GLU A 17 15.85 20.65 7.52
N GLY A 18 16.18 19.64 6.72
CA GLY A 18 15.96 19.61 5.29
C GLY A 18 14.61 19.01 4.90
N GLY A 19 14.44 18.85 3.60
CA GLY A 19 13.22 18.25 3.04
C GLY A 19 13.43 17.72 1.63
N GLY A 20 12.54 16.82 1.25
CA GLY A 20 12.49 16.22 -0.07
C GLY A 20 11.26 16.60 -0.86
N LYS A 21 11.37 16.50 -2.16
CA LYS A 21 10.27 16.66 -3.12
C LYS A 21 10.18 15.38 -3.95
N VAL A 22 9.03 14.71 -3.91
CA VAL A 22 8.80 13.45 -4.63
C VAL A 22 7.90 13.68 -5.83
N THR A 23 8.29 13.14 -6.97
CA THR A 23 7.57 13.29 -8.25
C THR A 23 7.40 11.94 -8.93
N ALA A 24 6.18 11.64 -9.40
CA ALA A 24 5.89 10.49 -10.26
C ALA A 24 6.31 10.82 -11.71
N VAL A 25 7.50 10.43 -12.10
CA VAL A 25 8.09 10.82 -13.39
C VAL A 25 7.35 10.18 -14.58
N THR A 26 7.03 8.89 -14.49
CA THR A 26 6.42 8.17 -15.62
C THR A 26 5.00 8.63 -15.92
N SER A 27 4.18 8.80 -14.88
CA SER A 27 2.77 9.14 -15.06
C SER A 27 2.47 10.63 -14.99
N GLY A 28 3.32 11.39 -14.29
CA GLY A 28 3.06 12.82 -14.01
C GLY A 28 1.86 13.07 -13.10
N THR A 29 1.33 12.04 -12.44
CA THR A 29 0.11 12.16 -11.62
C THR A 29 0.29 13.00 -10.37
N PHE A 30 1.50 13.09 -9.86
CA PHE A 30 1.87 14.04 -8.80
C PHE A 30 3.29 14.56 -9.02
N THR A 31 3.51 15.81 -8.59
CA THR A 31 4.80 16.49 -8.63
C THR A 31 5.05 17.19 -7.31
N ASP A 32 6.32 17.18 -6.88
CA ASP A 32 6.80 17.96 -5.75
C ASP A 32 6.04 17.77 -4.43
N LEU A 33 5.60 16.52 -4.17
CA LEU A 33 5.05 16.17 -2.85
C LEU A 33 6.13 16.32 -1.78
N ASP A 34 5.81 17.03 -0.72
CA ASP A 34 6.73 17.26 0.39
C ASP A 34 6.90 15.99 1.25
N VAL A 35 8.16 15.67 1.54
CA VAL A 35 8.55 14.63 2.50
C VAL A 35 9.63 15.17 3.43
N THR A 36 9.46 14.99 4.74
CA THR A 36 10.42 15.42 5.75
C THR A 36 10.57 14.35 6.83
N LEU A 37 11.62 14.41 7.63
CA LEU A 37 11.73 13.51 8.78
C LEU A 37 10.63 13.75 9.84
N PRO A 38 10.28 15.00 10.21
CA PRO A 38 9.17 15.25 11.13
C PRO A 38 7.83 14.64 10.67
N THR A 39 7.49 14.72 9.39
CA THR A 39 6.23 14.13 8.87
C THR A 39 6.28 12.60 8.74
N ARG A 40 7.47 12.03 8.68
CA ARG A 40 7.66 10.58 8.70
C ARG A 40 7.53 9.98 10.11
N SER A 41 8.03 10.67 11.13
CA SER A 41 8.12 10.19 12.50
C SER A 41 7.11 10.80 13.47
N GLY A 42 6.31 11.75 13.02
CA GLY A 42 5.30 12.47 13.80
C GLY A 42 3.99 12.67 13.05
N ALA A 43 3.34 13.79 13.27
CA ALA A 43 2.10 14.15 12.57
C ALA A 43 2.37 14.47 11.09
N ALA A 44 1.53 13.97 10.19
CA ALA A 44 1.69 14.15 8.73
C ALA A 44 1.54 15.62 8.29
N GLU A 45 0.70 16.40 8.94
CA GLU A 45 0.49 17.84 8.70
C GLU A 45 0.26 18.20 7.21
N GLY A 46 -0.41 17.32 6.47
CA GLY A 46 -0.69 17.50 5.04
C GLY A 46 0.45 17.12 4.09
N ASN A 47 1.55 16.57 4.60
CA ASN A 47 2.65 16.04 3.80
C ASN A 47 2.62 14.50 3.77
N THR A 48 3.16 13.91 2.71
CA THR A 48 3.27 12.46 2.61
C THR A 48 4.54 11.93 3.27
N SER A 49 4.67 10.61 3.32
CA SER A 49 5.85 9.90 3.80
C SER A 49 6.17 8.70 2.90
N PRO A 50 7.39 8.15 2.96
CA PRO A 50 7.70 6.89 2.27
C PRO A 50 6.75 5.76 2.64
N GLU A 51 6.34 5.68 3.90
CA GLU A 51 5.42 4.67 4.41
C GLU A 51 4.01 4.81 3.83
N GLU A 52 3.50 6.03 3.70
CA GLU A 52 2.21 6.30 3.06
C GLU A 52 2.24 5.98 1.57
N LEU A 53 3.35 6.24 0.87
CA LEU A 53 3.54 5.86 -0.53
C LEU A 53 3.58 4.33 -0.70
N ILE A 54 4.21 3.60 0.23
CA ILE A 54 4.17 2.12 0.28
C ILE A 54 2.73 1.66 0.53
N ALA A 55 2.03 2.26 1.47
CA ALA A 55 0.63 1.93 1.78
C ALA A 55 -0.27 2.13 0.55
N ALA A 56 -0.14 3.24 -0.16
CA ALA A 56 -0.87 3.51 -1.40
C ALA A 56 -0.57 2.46 -2.49
N ALA A 57 0.70 2.10 -2.67
CA ALA A 57 1.11 1.05 -3.60
C ALA A 57 0.54 -0.31 -3.20
N HIS A 58 0.59 -0.66 -1.90
CA HIS A 58 0.09 -1.94 -1.40
C HIS A 58 -1.43 -2.06 -1.53
N ALA A 59 -2.18 -1.05 -1.09
CA ALA A 59 -3.64 -1.04 -1.20
C ALA A 59 -4.10 -1.14 -2.65
N SER A 60 -3.51 -0.38 -3.57
CA SER A 60 -3.87 -0.40 -4.99
C SER A 60 -3.53 -1.73 -5.66
N CYS A 61 -2.37 -2.30 -5.39
CA CYS A 61 -1.96 -3.59 -5.97
C CYS A 61 -2.80 -4.74 -5.41
N TYR A 62 -3.09 -4.72 -4.11
CA TYR A 62 -3.93 -5.72 -3.46
C TYR A 62 -5.36 -5.70 -4.01
N SER A 63 -5.97 -4.53 -4.17
CA SER A 63 -7.32 -4.40 -4.75
C SER A 63 -7.39 -4.98 -6.17
N MET A 64 -6.37 -4.73 -7.01
CA MET A 64 -6.27 -5.34 -8.33
C MET A 64 -6.11 -6.86 -8.28
N ALA A 65 -5.29 -7.38 -7.37
CA ALA A 65 -5.07 -8.81 -7.20
C ALA A 65 -6.35 -9.53 -6.76
N LEU A 66 -7.08 -8.95 -5.79
CA LEU A 66 -8.35 -9.50 -5.31
C LEU A 66 -9.42 -9.44 -6.40
N SER A 67 -9.58 -8.31 -7.08
CA SER A 67 -10.51 -8.17 -8.21
C SER A 67 -10.21 -9.19 -9.31
N ALA A 68 -8.96 -9.38 -9.67
CA ALA A 68 -8.56 -10.37 -10.68
C ALA A 68 -8.85 -11.81 -10.23
N GLY A 69 -8.65 -12.13 -8.96
CA GLY A 69 -8.99 -13.44 -8.37
C GLY A 69 -10.47 -13.73 -8.45
N LEU A 70 -11.29 -12.80 -7.97
CA LEU A 70 -12.76 -12.90 -8.00
C LEU A 70 -13.30 -12.98 -9.43
N THR A 71 -12.76 -12.19 -10.34
CA THR A 71 -13.15 -12.22 -11.77
C THR A 71 -12.85 -13.59 -12.40
N ARG A 72 -11.67 -14.17 -12.13
CA ARG A 72 -11.33 -15.52 -12.63
C ARG A 72 -12.23 -16.60 -12.04
N ALA A 73 -12.72 -16.40 -10.82
CA ALA A 73 -13.70 -17.31 -10.20
C ALA A 73 -15.13 -17.13 -10.74
N GLY A 74 -15.37 -16.18 -11.62
CA GLY A 74 -16.69 -15.90 -12.20
C GLY A 74 -17.58 -14.99 -11.35
N THR A 75 -17.01 -14.35 -10.33
CA THR A 75 -17.69 -13.46 -9.37
C THR A 75 -16.99 -12.10 -9.31
N PRO A 76 -16.97 -11.32 -10.39
CA PRO A 76 -16.33 -10.01 -10.40
C PRO A 76 -16.96 -9.09 -9.34
N PRO A 77 -16.16 -8.30 -8.60
CA PRO A 77 -16.69 -7.37 -7.62
C PRO A 77 -17.36 -6.17 -8.31
N ASP A 78 -18.44 -5.67 -7.71
CA ASP A 78 -19.00 -4.35 -8.05
C ASP A 78 -18.08 -3.23 -7.52
N SER A 79 -17.56 -3.42 -6.32
CA SER A 79 -16.62 -2.49 -5.69
C SER A 79 -15.75 -3.18 -4.64
N LEU A 80 -14.56 -2.66 -4.44
CA LEU A 80 -13.66 -3.00 -3.34
C LEU A 80 -13.14 -1.70 -2.73
N ASP A 81 -13.23 -1.58 -1.42
CA ASP A 81 -12.59 -0.53 -0.65
C ASP A 81 -11.46 -1.16 0.17
N VAL A 82 -10.25 -0.74 -0.10
CA VAL A 82 -9.03 -1.31 0.48
C VAL A 82 -8.20 -0.22 1.13
N SER A 83 -7.82 -0.44 2.37
CA SER A 83 -6.82 0.36 3.06
C SER A 83 -5.60 -0.49 3.41
N ALA A 84 -4.44 0.16 3.47
CA ALA A 84 -3.20 -0.40 4.00
C ALA A 84 -2.62 0.57 5.03
N SER A 85 -2.18 0.05 6.16
CA SER A 85 -1.46 0.81 7.19
C SER A 85 -0.06 0.26 7.33
N VAL A 86 0.93 1.09 7.02
CA VAL A 86 2.35 0.72 7.07
C VAL A 86 3.01 1.34 8.28
N THR A 87 3.66 0.52 9.09
CA THR A 87 4.31 0.96 10.33
C THR A 87 5.80 1.16 10.13
N PHE A 88 6.27 2.33 10.51
CA PHE A 88 7.69 2.67 10.67
C PHE A 88 8.05 2.66 12.16
N ASP A 89 9.11 1.94 12.53
CA ASP A 89 9.56 1.84 13.92
C ASP A 89 11.08 1.70 14.00
N MET A 90 11.62 1.83 15.18
CA MET A 90 13.02 1.55 15.50
C MET A 90 13.14 0.13 16.03
N VAL A 91 13.82 -0.74 15.27
CA VAL A 91 14.09 -2.13 15.67
C VAL A 91 15.59 -2.29 15.84
N ASP A 92 16.01 -2.65 17.06
CA ASP A 92 17.43 -2.82 17.41
C ASP A 92 18.30 -1.60 17.03
N GLY A 93 17.74 -0.40 17.18
CA GLY A 93 18.40 0.86 16.83
C GLY A 93 18.42 1.21 15.34
N ALA A 94 17.77 0.42 14.47
CA ALA A 94 17.67 0.68 13.04
C ALA A 94 16.25 1.12 12.64
N PRO A 95 16.10 2.19 11.82
CA PRO A 95 14.81 2.58 11.28
C PRO A 95 14.29 1.49 10.33
N THR A 96 13.08 0.98 10.60
CA THR A 96 12.56 -0.21 9.95
C THR A 96 11.08 -0.06 9.62
N VAL A 97 10.67 -0.49 8.42
CA VAL A 97 9.26 -0.75 8.11
C VAL A 97 8.92 -2.14 8.61
N THR A 98 8.07 -2.23 9.62
CA THR A 98 7.83 -3.48 10.36
C THR A 98 6.59 -4.23 9.89
N THR A 99 5.49 -3.51 9.64
CA THR A 99 4.21 -4.12 9.28
C THR A 99 3.54 -3.41 8.12
N SER A 100 2.71 -4.16 7.39
CA SER A 100 1.69 -3.63 6.48
C SER A 100 0.37 -4.34 6.75
N VAL A 101 -0.58 -3.63 7.32
CA VAL A 101 -1.89 -4.15 7.72
C VAL A 101 -2.93 -3.74 6.69
N LEU A 102 -3.60 -4.73 6.09
CA LEU A 102 -4.62 -4.54 5.07
C LEU A 102 -6.01 -4.70 5.68
N SER A 103 -6.94 -3.88 5.23
CA SER A 103 -8.38 -4.03 5.48
C SER A 103 -9.13 -3.90 4.17
N VAL A 104 -10.14 -4.72 3.96
CA VAL A 104 -10.96 -4.71 2.74
C VAL A 104 -12.43 -4.87 3.05
N SER A 105 -13.25 -4.04 2.42
CA SER A 105 -14.69 -4.28 2.27
C SER A 105 -15.05 -4.35 0.79
N GLY A 106 -16.01 -5.19 0.44
CA GLY A 106 -16.39 -5.37 -0.97
C GLY A 106 -17.86 -5.66 -1.17
N SER A 107 -18.39 -5.19 -2.30
CA SER A 107 -19.66 -5.62 -2.86
C SER A 107 -19.37 -6.63 -3.96
N VAL A 108 -19.68 -7.90 -3.71
CA VAL A 108 -19.37 -9.02 -4.62
C VAL A 108 -20.61 -9.91 -4.76
N PRO A 109 -21.40 -9.74 -5.82
CA PRO A 109 -22.61 -10.54 -6.01
C PRO A 109 -22.33 -12.04 -6.10
N GLY A 110 -23.13 -12.84 -5.38
CA GLY A 110 -23.05 -14.30 -5.44
C GLY A 110 -21.93 -14.95 -4.65
N VAL A 111 -21.24 -14.18 -3.80
CA VAL A 111 -20.14 -14.68 -2.94
C VAL A 111 -20.57 -14.67 -1.48
N THR A 112 -20.25 -15.72 -0.75
CA THR A 112 -20.43 -15.76 0.71
C THR A 112 -19.28 -15.06 1.43
N ALA A 113 -19.49 -14.71 2.70
CA ALA A 113 -18.43 -14.10 3.53
C ALA A 113 -17.18 -14.97 3.62
N ASP A 114 -17.34 -16.30 3.76
CA ASP A 114 -16.21 -17.24 3.83
C ASP A 114 -15.45 -17.31 2.50
N GLN A 115 -16.14 -17.33 1.38
CA GLN A 115 -15.53 -17.31 0.04
C GLN A 115 -14.77 -16.00 -0.21
N PHE A 116 -15.32 -14.87 0.24
CA PHE A 116 -14.65 -13.59 0.13
C PHE A 116 -13.41 -13.53 1.01
N ALA A 117 -13.47 -14.06 2.24
CA ALA A 117 -12.32 -14.14 3.15
C ALA A 117 -11.19 -15.00 2.56
N GLU A 118 -11.51 -16.15 1.95
CA GLU A 118 -10.53 -17.01 1.28
C GLU A 118 -9.89 -16.31 0.07
N ALA A 119 -10.69 -15.62 -0.74
CA ALA A 119 -10.21 -14.83 -1.87
C ALA A 119 -9.28 -13.69 -1.40
N ALA A 120 -9.64 -13.01 -0.31
CA ALA A 120 -8.85 -11.95 0.30
C ALA A 120 -7.47 -12.47 0.79
N GLU A 121 -7.43 -13.61 1.45
CA GLU A 121 -6.18 -14.23 1.91
C GLU A 121 -5.31 -14.69 0.73
N THR A 122 -5.91 -15.27 -0.30
CA THR A 122 -5.22 -15.66 -1.53
C THR A 122 -4.61 -14.44 -2.23
N ALA A 123 -5.35 -13.34 -2.33
CA ALA A 123 -4.88 -12.09 -2.92
C ALA A 123 -3.70 -11.49 -2.14
N LYS A 124 -3.73 -11.55 -0.79
CA LYS A 124 -2.62 -11.10 0.06
C LYS A 124 -1.32 -11.82 -0.29
N ASN A 125 -1.37 -13.12 -0.46
CA ASN A 125 -0.20 -13.93 -0.78
C ASN A 125 0.25 -13.77 -2.25
N GLY A 126 -0.66 -13.51 -3.16
CA GLY A 126 -0.40 -13.39 -4.60
C GLY A 126 -0.07 -11.97 -5.10
N CYS A 127 -0.35 -10.95 -4.32
CA CYS A 127 -0.12 -9.56 -4.69
C CYS A 127 1.38 -9.27 -4.94
N PRO A 128 1.76 -8.71 -6.10
CA PRO A 128 3.16 -8.38 -6.40
C PRO A 128 3.83 -7.47 -5.36
N ILE A 129 3.11 -6.50 -4.81
CA ILE A 129 3.66 -5.62 -3.76
C ILE A 129 3.82 -6.38 -2.44
N SER A 130 2.88 -7.25 -2.04
CA SER A 130 3.09 -8.14 -0.88
C SER A 130 4.37 -8.97 -1.03
N ARG A 131 4.62 -9.50 -2.22
CA ARG A 131 5.85 -10.25 -2.51
C ARG A 131 7.11 -9.38 -2.46
N ALA A 132 7.04 -8.13 -2.94
CA ALA A 132 8.14 -7.18 -2.84
C ALA A 132 8.44 -6.79 -1.38
N LEU A 133 7.41 -6.79 -0.51
CA LEU A 133 7.49 -6.50 0.92
C LEU A 133 7.75 -7.77 1.76
N ALA A 134 8.45 -8.77 1.25
CA ALA A 134 8.66 -10.06 1.92
C ALA A 134 9.38 -9.97 3.29
N GLY A 135 10.10 -8.86 3.56
CA GLY A 135 10.71 -8.58 4.87
C GLY A 135 9.79 -7.87 5.87
N VAL A 136 8.55 -7.61 5.49
CA VAL A 136 7.55 -6.90 6.29
C VAL A 136 6.47 -7.89 6.71
N GLU A 137 6.00 -7.80 7.95
CA GLU A 137 4.85 -8.59 8.40
C GLU A 137 3.57 -8.05 7.74
N ILE A 138 2.91 -8.88 6.92
CA ILE A 138 1.69 -8.51 6.21
C ILE A 138 0.50 -9.28 6.79
N SER A 139 -0.51 -8.55 7.24
CA SER A 139 -1.73 -9.13 7.81
C SER A 139 -2.99 -8.53 7.20
N LEU A 140 -4.10 -9.27 7.32
CA LEU A 140 -5.47 -8.80 7.09
C LEU A 140 -6.12 -8.56 8.45
N GLU A 141 -6.48 -7.30 8.75
CA GLU A 141 -7.16 -6.93 9.99
C GLU A 141 -8.67 -7.09 9.89
N SER A 142 -9.24 -6.67 8.77
CA SER A 142 -10.67 -6.82 8.52
C SER A 142 -10.97 -7.21 7.08
N VAL A 143 -11.93 -8.10 6.92
CA VAL A 143 -12.47 -8.55 5.63
C VAL A 143 -13.98 -8.61 5.76
N SER A 144 -14.70 -7.80 4.99
CA SER A 144 -16.16 -7.74 5.07
C SER A 144 -16.83 -7.63 3.70
N LEU A 145 -17.97 -8.28 3.56
CA LEU A 145 -18.91 -8.03 2.45
C LEU A 145 -19.85 -6.91 2.85
N ALA A 146 -20.02 -5.97 1.96
CA ALA A 146 -21.00 -4.89 2.07
C ALA A 146 -22.38 -5.34 1.57
#